data_d578da52fe055655f7829ffedb727cb0
#
_entry.id   d578da52fe055655f7829ffedb727cb0
#
_cell.length_a   1.000
_cell.length_b   1.000
_cell.length_c   1.000
_cell.angle_alpha   90.00
_cell.angle_beta   90.00
_cell.angle_gamma   90.00
#
_symmetry.space_group_name_H-M   'P 1'
#
loop_
_entity.id
_entity.type
_entity.pdbx_description
1 polymer ?
#
loop_
_entity_poly.entity_id
_entity_poly.type
_entity_poly.pdbx_seq_one_letter_code
_entity_poly.pdbx_strand_id
1 'polypeptide(L)'
;MQALFVGQTYIDVTFLADEIPTGDEKLVARDYAISFGGNAVTAAFACAKLGIVPDMLTSIADDWLGRMFIDMAAKYGISVHHRKVAESSLSFIMPHGGKRAIVRCRDDHYLHPVPPLTLTGCRALHLDGHQPDAAIHYAKLCREAGILTSLDGGGLRTNTHELLEFIDVAIVAERLCEQMDLTPEKMLDYLKSRGCRVGGVTLGEKGLLWYDETGAVHALPALPIPRERVIDTNGAGDVFHGAYIYSYLAHPEKSWHEHFHFARAASTYKIQRLGNEAGLPTLEAIRDVAREFDPDSGDELRPARTSVAAVPRSR
;
A
#
# COMPACT_ATOMS: atom_id res chain seq x y z
N MET A 1 -19.04 -0.78 -4.72
CA MET A 1 -17.68 -0.72 -4.10
C MET A 1 -17.32 0.73 -3.79
N GLN A 2 -16.55 1.00 -2.72
CA GLN A 2 -16.05 2.35 -2.45
C GLN A 2 -14.64 2.58 -3.03
N ALA A 3 -13.85 1.52 -3.13
CA ALA A 3 -12.52 1.53 -3.73
C ALA A 3 -12.26 0.23 -4.48
N LEU A 4 -11.48 0.29 -5.54
CA LEU A 4 -10.95 -0.84 -6.28
C LEU A 4 -9.42 -0.86 -6.15
N PHE A 5 -8.87 -2.00 -5.76
CA PHE A 5 -7.43 -2.23 -5.75
C PHE A 5 -7.07 -3.26 -6.83
N VAL A 6 -6.09 -2.94 -7.68
CA VAL A 6 -5.66 -3.81 -8.79
C VAL A 6 -4.18 -4.11 -8.66
N GLY A 7 -3.84 -5.38 -8.51
CA GLY A 7 -2.45 -5.79 -8.37
C GLY A 7 -2.21 -7.30 -8.41
N GLN A 8 -0.98 -7.70 -8.13
CA GLN A 8 -0.54 -9.09 -8.11
C GLN A 8 -0.64 -9.67 -6.69
N THR A 9 -1.30 -10.82 -6.55
CA THR A 9 -1.28 -11.58 -5.29
C THR A 9 0.03 -12.36 -5.15
N TYR A 10 0.55 -12.36 -3.93
CA TYR A 10 1.55 -13.32 -3.43
C TYR A 10 1.07 -13.92 -2.12
N ILE A 11 1.53 -15.12 -1.81
CA ILE A 11 1.64 -15.58 -0.43
C ILE A 11 3.08 -15.29 0.01
N ASP A 12 3.21 -14.49 1.06
CA ASP A 12 4.50 -14.15 1.65
C ASP A 12 4.80 -15.09 2.82
N VAL A 13 5.93 -15.82 2.73
CA VAL A 13 6.47 -16.62 3.83
C VAL A 13 7.70 -15.90 4.34
N THR A 14 7.60 -15.34 5.54
CA THR A 14 8.66 -14.56 6.17
C THR A 14 9.27 -15.33 7.32
N PHE A 15 10.61 -15.50 7.32
CA PHE A 15 11.34 -16.09 8.43
C PHE A 15 12.21 -15.06 9.13
N LEU A 16 12.09 -14.95 10.45
CA LEU A 16 12.97 -14.12 11.27
C LEU A 16 14.13 -14.99 11.76
N ALA A 17 15.29 -14.79 11.17
CA ALA A 17 16.53 -15.51 11.50
C ALA A 17 17.66 -14.53 11.77
N ASP A 18 18.68 -14.98 12.52
CA ASP A 18 19.83 -14.13 12.88
C ASP A 18 20.76 -13.88 11.70
N GLU A 19 20.78 -14.82 10.73
CA GLU A 19 21.59 -14.75 9.52
C GLU A 19 20.87 -15.39 8.33
N ILE A 20 21.35 -15.10 7.13
CA ILE A 20 20.89 -15.76 5.91
C ILE A 20 21.78 -16.96 5.66
N PRO A 21 21.24 -18.20 5.60
CA PRO A 21 22.06 -19.40 5.40
C PRO A 21 22.79 -19.33 4.06
N THR A 22 24.03 -19.80 4.06
CA THR A 22 24.90 -19.88 2.88
C THR A 22 25.32 -21.33 2.62
N GLY A 23 25.45 -21.70 1.35
CA GLY A 23 25.88 -23.06 0.98
C GLY A 23 24.92 -24.14 1.48
N ASP A 24 25.46 -25.20 2.10
CA ASP A 24 24.70 -26.37 2.63
C ASP A 24 24.43 -26.24 4.15
N GLU A 25 23.98 -25.06 4.57
CA GLU A 25 23.68 -24.77 5.98
C GLU A 25 22.21 -24.97 6.30
N LYS A 26 21.92 -25.46 7.53
CA LYS A 26 20.58 -25.54 8.10
C LYS A 26 20.49 -24.58 9.26
N LEU A 27 19.54 -23.65 9.16
CA LEU A 27 19.30 -22.66 10.20
C LEU A 27 17.91 -22.86 10.82
N VAL A 28 17.81 -22.65 12.12
CA VAL A 28 16.51 -22.59 12.82
C VAL A 28 16.15 -21.14 13.01
N ALA A 29 15.08 -20.69 12.34
CA ALA A 29 14.56 -19.35 12.50
C ALA A 29 13.95 -19.16 13.89
N ARG A 30 13.98 -17.94 14.42
CA ARG A 30 13.38 -17.57 15.71
C ARG A 30 11.87 -17.50 15.66
N ASP A 31 11.33 -17.09 14.49
CA ASP A 31 9.90 -16.92 14.26
C ASP A 31 9.60 -16.95 12.75
N TYR A 32 8.33 -17.11 12.40
CA TYR A 32 7.88 -17.02 11.03
C TYR A 32 6.49 -16.39 10.92
N ALA A 33 6.18 -15.86 9.75
CA ALA A 33 4.83 -15.42 9.39
C ALA A 33 4.46 -15.90 7.98
N ILE A 34 3.21 -16.32 7.82
CA ILE A 34 2.60 -16.55 6.51
C ILE A 34 1.46 -15.56 6.35
N SER A 35 1.48 -14.79 5.29
CA SER A 35 0.49 -13.74 5.04
C SER A 35 0.26 -13.51 3.55
N PHE A 36 -0.76 -12.73 3.24
CA PHE A 36 -0.91 -12.14 1.91
C PHE A 36 0.27 -11.23 1.60
N GLY A 37 0.60 -11.09 0.32
CA GLY A 37 1.62 -10.20 -0.21
C GLY A 37 1.20 -9.61 -1.55
N GLY A 38 2.01 -8.70 -2.05
CA GLY A 38 1.73 -7.86 -3.21
C GLY A 38 1.33 -6.45 -2.80
N ASN A 39 1.82 -5.44 -3.55
CA ASN A 39 1.74 -4.05 -3.11
C ASN A 39 0.29 -3.58 -2.96
N ALA A 40 -0.50 -3.58 -4.04
CA ALA A 40 -1.91 -3.19 -3.99
C ALA A 40 -2.75 -4.15 -3.11
N VAL A 41 -2.36 -5.42 -3.03
CA VAL A 41 -3.01 -6.41 -2.16
C VAL A 41 -2.84 -6.03 -0.70
N THR A 42 -1.61 -5.84 -0.23
CA THR A 42 -1.33 -5.44 1.17
C THR A 42 -1.98 -4.09 1.50
N ALA A 43 -1.98 -3.14 0.55
CA ALA A 43 -2.68 -1.87 0.69
C ALA A 43 -4.20 -2.04 0.85
N ALA A 44 -4.83 -2.98 0.11
CA ALA A 44 -6.25 -3.29 0.25
C ALA A 44 -6.59 -3.84 1.64
N PHE A 45 -5.77 -4.77 2.15
CA PHE A 45 -5.95 -5.30 3.51
C PHE A 45 -5.76 -4.22 4.58
N ALA A 46 -4.81 -3.30 4.40
CA ALA A 46 -4.62 -2.16 5.31
C ALA A 46 -5.85 -1.23 5.31
N CYS A 47 -6.38 -0.90 4.14
CA CYS A 47 -7.60 -0.10 3.99
C CYS A 47 -8.80 -0.79 4.67
N ALA A 48 -8.98 -2.10 4.45
CA ALA A 48 -10.05 -2.88 5.08
C ALA A 48 -9.91 -2.93 6.61
N LYS A 49 -8.69 -3.14 7.12
CA LYS A 49 -8.40 -3.16 8.57
C LYS A 49 -8.75 -1.83 9.24
N LEU A 50 -8.59 -0.71 8.54
CA LEU A 50 -8.94 0.63 9.02
C LEU A 50 -10.44 0.93 8.95
N GLY A 51 -11.23 0.12 8.23
CA GLY A 51 -12.70 0.21 8.25
C GLY A 51 -13.36 0.52 6.91
N ILE A 52 -12.61 0.68 5.82
CA ILE A 52 -13.17 0.78 4.46
C ILE A 52 -12.77 -0.48 3.68
N VAL A 53 -13.74 -1.37 3.48
CA VAL A 53 -13.53 -2.63 2.76
C VAL A 53 -13.59 -2.39 1.25
N PRO A 54 -12.46 -2.58 0.52
CA PRO A 54 -12.43 -2.42 -0.93
C PRO A 54 -12.83 -3.70 -1.66
N ASP A 55 -13.07 -3.56 -2.96
CA ASP A 55 -13.00 -4.65 -3.90
C ASP A 55 -11.55 -4.78 -4.43
N MET A 56 -11.15 -5.99 -4.79
CA MET A 56 -9.79 -6.25 -5.25
C MET A 56 -9.80 -7.10 -6.53
N LEU A 57 -9.15 -6.61 -7.59
CA LEU A 57 -8.87 -7.37 -8.81
C LEU A 57 -7.42 -7.86 -8.74
N THR A 58 -7.25 -9.18 -8.59
CA THR A 58 -5.92 -9.75 -8.38
C THR A 58 -5.75 -11.15 -8.96
N SER A 59 -4.49 -11.60 -9.14
CA SER A 59 -4.18 -12.92 -9.68
C SER A 59 -4.53 -14.03 -8.69
N ILE A 60 -5.26 -15.04 -9.14
CA ILE A 60 -5.70 -16.19 -8.33
C ILE A 60 -5.54 -17.49 -9.14
N ALA A 61 -4.89 -18.49 -8.53
CA ALA A 61 -4.83 -19.86 -9.05
C ALA A 61 -5.79 -20.78 -8.28
N ASP A 62 -6.14 -21.92 -8.91
CA ASP A 62 -6.95 -22.96 -8.29
C ASP A 62 -6.09 -23.99 -7.53
N ASP A 63 -5.18 -23.49 -6.67
CA ASP A 63 -4.29 -24.29 -5.85
C ASP A 63 -4.48 -24.03 -4.34
N TRP A 64 -3.67 -24.66 -3.50
CA TRP A 64 -3.74 -24.48 -2.05
C TRP A 64 -3.43 -23.05 -1.59
N LEU A 65 -2.49 -22.37 -2.25
CA LEU A 65 -2.10 -21.00 -1.91
C LEU A 65 -3.20 -20.01 -2.33
N GLY A 66 -3.84 -20.23 -3.50
CA GLY A 66 -4.98 -19.45 -3.93
C GLY A 66 -6.18 -19.56 -2.98
N ARG A 67 -6.46 -20.78 -2.47
CA ARG A 67 -7.51 -20.98 -1.45
C ARG A 67 -7.18 -20.29 -0.14
N MET A 68 -5.93 -20.42 0.33
CA MET A 68 -5.45 -19.72 1.53
C MET A 68 -5.64 -18.20 1.39
N PHE A 69 -5.31 -17.64 0.22
CA PHE A 69 -5.50 -16.22 -0.03
C PHE A 69 -6.98 -15.80 0.03
N ILE A 70 -7.89 -16.59 -0.58
CA ILE A 70 -9.33 -16.31 -0.54
C ILE A 70 -9.85 -16.34 0.90
N ASP A 71 -9.41 -17.29 1.72
CA ASP A 71 -9.78 -17.36 3.14
C ASP A 71 -9.27 -16.13 3.92
N MET A 72 -8.04 -15.70 3.64
CA MET A 72 -7.50 -14.45 4.21
C MET A 72 -8.36 -13.24 3.81
N ALA A 73 -8.70 -13.09 2.52
CA ALA A 73 -9.53 -11.99 2.03
C ALA A 73 -10.93 -11.99 2.67
N ALA A 74 -11.54 -13.17 2.78
CA ALA A 74 -12.85 -13.34 3.40
C ALA A 74 -12.87 -12.91 4.87
N LYS A 75 -11.79 -13.16 5.63
CA LYS A 75 -11.63 -12.69 7.03
C LYS A 75 -11.76 -11.18 7.17
N TYR A 76 -11.39 -10.42 6.13
CA TYR A 76 -11.48 -8.96 6.09
C TYR A 76 -12.70 -8.46 5.30
N GLY A 77 -13.54 -9.36 4.81
CA GLY A 77 -14.73 -9.03 4.00
C GLY A 77 -14.41 -8.52 2.60
N ILE A 78 -13.18 -8.67 2.12
CA ILE A 78 -12.73 -8.16 0.81
C ILE A 78 -13.32 -9.02 -0.31
N SER A 79 -14.02 -8.38 -1.26
CA SER A 79 -14.50 -9.03 -2.48
C SER A 79 -13.36 -9.18 -3.48
N VAL A 80 -13.01 -10.42 -3.84
CA VAL A 80 -11.93 -10.70 -4.78
C VAL A 80 -12.48 -11.01 -6.17
N HIS A 81 -12.10 -10.18 -7.15
CA HIS A 81 -12.34 -10.42 -8.57
C HIS A 81 -11.11 -11.11 -9.16
N HIS A 82 -11.31 -12.32 -9.67
CA HIS A 82 -10.20 -13.20 -10.04
C HIS A 82 -9.63 -12.86 -11.43
N ARG A 83 -8.34 -12.54 -11.49
CA ARG A 83 -7.52 -12.67 -12.69
C ARG A 83 -6.86 -14.04 -12.65
N LYS A 84 -7.46 -15.03 -13.32
CA LYS A 84 -7.01 -16.41 -13.23
C LYS A 84 -5.62 -16.60 -13.82
N VAL A 85 -4.76 -17.26 -13.06
CA VAL A 85 -3.41 -17.73 -13.43
C VAL A 85 -3.29 -19.23 -13.22
N ALA A 86 -2.26 -19.88 -13.78
CA ALA A 86 -2.07 -21.31 -13.65
C ALA A 86 -1.56 -21.70 -12.25
N GLU A 87 -0.65 -20.90 -11.69
CA GLU A 87 0.00 -21.15 -10.41
C GLU A 87 -0.02 -19.91 -9.52
N SER A 88 -0.16 -20.09 -8.20
CA SER A 88 -0.06 -19.00 -7.24
C SER A 88 1.37 -18.46 -7.16
N SER A 89 1.49 -17.14 -7.02
CA SER A 89 2.78 -16.51 -6.76
C SER A 89 3.15 -16.60 -5.29
N LEU A 90 4.43 -16.83 -5.02
CA LEU A 90 4.99 -17.05 -3.68
C LEU A 90 6.22 -16.18 -3.47
N SER A 91 6.36 -15.57 -2.29
CA SER A 91 7.57 -14.91 -1.85
C SER A 91 8.13 -15.59 -0.60
N PHE A 92 9.43 -15.83 -0.61
CA PHE A 92 10.20 -16.16 0.58
C PHE A 92 10.98 -14.93 1.01
N ILE A 93 10.85 -14.52 2.29
CA ILE A 93 11.36 -13.26 2.81
C ILE A 93 12.16 -13.52 4.08
N MET A 94 13.35 -12.95 4.17
CA MET A 94 14.18 -12.93 5.38
C MET A 94 14.59 -11.49 5.72
N PRO A 95 13.93 -10.85 6.70
CA PRO A 95 14.38 -9.58 7.25
C PRO A 95 15.73 -9.76 7.97
N HIS A 96 16.68 -8.87 7.72
CA HIS A 96 17.98 -8.86 8.39
C HIS A 96 18.57 -7.45 8.41
N GLY A 97 18.93 -6.93 9.60
CA GLY A 97 19.64 -5.65 9.75
C GLY A 97 18.96 -4.44 9.11
N GLY A 98 17.62 -4.36 9.15
CA GLY A 98 16.84 -3.30 8.50
C GLY A 98 16.70 -3.44 6.98
N LYS A 99 17.31 -4.49 6.40
CA LYS A 99 17.17 -4.90 5.00
C LYS A 99 16.39 -6.20 4.90
N ARG A 100 16.19 -6.72 3.70
CA ARG A 100 15.54 -8.01 3.49
C ARG A 100 16.11 -8.71 2.25
N ALA A 101 16.26 -10.02 2.34
CA ALA A 101 16.42 -10.90 1.19
C ALA A 101 15.04 -11.40 0.76
N ILE A 102 14.76 -11.36 -0.53
CA ILE A 102 13.48 -11.82 -1.09
C ILE A 102 13.76 -12.71 -2.30
N VAL A 103 13.16 -13.90 -2.30
CA VAL A 103 13.08 -14.78 -3.46
C VAL A 103 11.60 -14.93 -3.84
N ARG A 104 11.28 -14.77 -5.13
CA ARG A 104 9.89 -14.82 -5.61
C ARG A 104 9.74 -15.77 -6.79
N CYS A 105 8.65 -16.56 -6.75
CA CYS A 105 8.05 -17.16 -7.93
C CYS A 105 6.80 -16.39 -8.27
N ARG A 106 6.64 -16.02 -9.54
CA ARG A 106 5.49 -15.24 -10.01
C ARG A 106 4.93 -15.84 -11.29
N ASP A 107 3.61 -16.04 -11.32
CA ASP A 107 2.86 -16.28 -12.54
C ASP A 107 2.06 -15.00 -12.88
N ASP A 108 2.37 -14.39 -14.02
CA ASP A 108 1.69 -13.23 -14.60
C ASP A 108 1.13 -13.56 -16.02
N HIS A 109 0.97 -14.84 -16.32
CA HIS A 109 0.27 -15.32 -17.49
C HIS A 109 -1.23 -15.47 -17.21
N TYR A 110 -1.99 -14.42 -17.52
CA TYR A 110 -3.42 -14.40 -17.23
C TYR A 110 -4.19 -15.26 -18.25
N LEU A 111 -4.93 -16.26 -17.74
CA LEU A 111 -5.65 -17.25 -18.55
C LEU A 111 -6.92 -16.69 -19.21
N HIS A 112 -7.43 -15.57 -18.70
CA HIS A 112 -8.66 -14.94 -19.19
C HIS A 112 -8.47 -13.43 -19.39
N PRO A 113 -9.28 -12.78 -20.24
CA PRO A 113 -9.31 -11.32 -20.36
C PRO A 113 -9.60 -10.60 -19.05
N VAL A 114 -9.39 -9.29 -19.02
CA VAL A 114 -9.79 -8.44 -17.90
C VAL A 114 -11.28 -8.60 -17.63
N PRO A 115 -11.71 -8.99 -16.42
CA PRO A 115 -13.12 -9.10 -16.10
C PRO A 115 -13.77 -7.71 -16.11
N PRO A 116 -14.99 -7.56 -16.65
CA PRO A 116 -15.73 -6.31 -16.55
C PRO A 116 -16.21 -6.10 -15.11
N LEU A 117 -15.88 -4.95 -14.51
CA LEU A 117 -16.34 -4.57 -13.17
C LEU A 117 -17.21 -3.32 -13.26
N THR A 118 -18.24 -3.27 -12.42
CA THR A 118 -19.10 -2.09 -12.29
C THR A 118 -18.51 -1.15 -11.24
N LEU A 119 -18.12 0.05 -11.64
CA LEU A 119 -17.50 1.06 -10.77
C LEU A 119 -18.52 1.94 -10.02
N THR A 120 -19.79 1.55 -9.94
CA THR A 120 -20.82 2.31 -9.24
C THR A 120 -20.45 2.51 -7.77
N GLY A 121 -20.39 3.81 -7.36
CA GLY A 121 -20.02 4.21 -6.01
C GLY A 121 -18.52 4.13 -5.70
N CYS A 122 -17.68 3.74 -6.68
CA CYS A 122 -16.24 3.78 -6.54
C CYS A 122 -15.74 5.24 -6.47
N ARG A 123 -14.87 5.53 -5.51
CA ARG A 123 -14.31 6.86 -5.26
C ARG A 123 -12.78 6.87 -5.39
N ALA A 124 -12.15 5.70 -5.34
CA ALA A 124 -10.71 5.57 -5.51
C ALA A 124 -10.33 4.25 -6.18
N LEU A 125 -9.39 4.33 -7.12
CA LEU A 125 -8.67 3.20 -7.70
C LEU A 125 -7.23 3.25 -7.21
N HIS A 126 -6.71 2.12 -6.69
CA HIS A 126 -5.31 1.97 -6.33
C HIS A 126 -4.65 0.85 -7.12
N LEU A 127 -3.46 1.10 -7.66
CA LEU A 127 -2.74 0.24 -8.59
C LEU A 127 -1.29 0.04 -8.15
N ASP A 128 -0.71 -1.14 -8.43
CA ASP A 128 0.72 -1.39 -8.26
C ASP A 128 1.47 -1.59 -9.59
N GLY A 129 0.80 -1.32 -10.71
CA GLY A 129 1.34 -1.46 -12.07
C GLY A 129 1.47 -2.90 -12.56
N HIS A 130 1.14 -3.91 -11.74
CA HIS A 130 0.94 -5.28 -12.22
C HIS A 130 -0.35 -5.37 -13.04
N GLN A 131 -0.52 -6.47 -13.81
CA GLN A 131 -1.64 -6.65 -14.72
C GLN A 131 -1.76 -5.48 -15.73
N PRO A 132 -0.79 -5.31 -16.66
CA PRO A 132 -0.67 -4.09 -17.48
C PRO A 132 -1.95 -3.69 -18.19
N ASP A 133 -2.67 -4.66 -18.76
CA ASP A 133 -3.94 -4.47 -19.46
C ASP A 133 -5.07 -3.99 -18.52
N ALA A 134 -5.22 -4.63 -17.36
CA ALA A 134 -6.22 -4.25 -16.37
C ALA A 134 -5.88 -2.89 -15.72
N ALA A 135 -4.61 -2.67 -15.40
CA ALA A 135 -4.16 -1.42 -14.79
C ALA A 135 -4.47 -0.22 -15.68
N ILE A 136 -4.09 -0.26 -16.96
CA ILE A 136 -4.37 0.82 -17.92
C ILE A 136 -5.88 0.96 -18.15
N HIS A 137 -6.58 -0.16 -18.36
CA HIS A 137 -8.02 -0.15 -18.60
C HIS A 137 -8.79 0.57 -17.48
N TYR A 138 -8.57 0.15 -16.22
CA TYR A 138 -9.29 0.73 -15.08
C TYR A 138 -8.79 2.12 -14.71
N ALA A 139 -7.49 2.42 -14.87
CA ALA A 139 -6.97 3.77 -14.65
C ALA A 139 -7.62 4.78 -15.60
N LYS A 140 -7.74 4.43 -16.88
CA LYS A 140 -8.40 5.27 -17.89
C LYS A 140 -9.88 5.49 -17.56
N LEU A 141 -10.63 4.40 -17.31
CA LEU A 141 -12.06 4.50 -16.95
C LEU A 141 -12.29 5.33 -15.70
N CYS A 142 -11.47 5.14 -14.66
CA CYS A 142 -11.60 5.90 -13.42
C CYS A 142 -11.25 7.38 -13.62
N ARG A 143 -10.19 7.68 -14.36
CA ARG A 143 -9.80 9.07 -14.68
C ARG A 143 -10.90 9.80 -15.44
N GLU A 144 -11.51 9.15 -16.47
CA GLU A 144 -12.62 9.71 -17.24
C GLU A 144 -13.88 9.92 -16.38
N ALA A 145 -14.11 9.08 -15.37
CA ALA A 145 -15.23 9.18 -14.45
C ALA A 145 -14.99 10.13 -13.26
N GLY A 146 -13.82 10.76 -13.16
CA GLY A 146 -13.46 11.61 -12.01
C GLY A 146 -13.24 10.85 -10.70
N ILE A 147 -12.96 9.54 -10.77
CA ILE A 147 -12.58 8.68 -9.64
C ILE A 147 -11.09 8.86 -9.40
N LEU A 148 -10.67 9.09 -8.14
CA LEU A 148 -9.25 9.21 -7.79
C LEU A 148 -8.47 7.99 -8.29
N THR A 149 -7.37 8.23 -9.00
CA THR A 149 -6.43 7.18 -9.42
C THR A 149 -5.12 7.31 -8.67
N SER A 150 -4.67 6.22 -8.07
CA SER A 150 -3.47 6.16 -7.22
C SER A 150 -2.56 5.03 -7.64
N LEU A 151 -1.23 5.29 -7.66
CA LEU A 151 -0.21 4.32 -8.03
C LEU A 151 0.83 4.14 -6.93
N ASP A 152 1.07 2.89 -6.54
CA ASP A 152 2.31 2.45 -5.89
C ASP A 152 3.34 2.10 -6.95
N GLY A 153 4.30 2.99 -7.15
CA GLY A 153 5.41 2.80 -8.08
C GLY A 153 6.58 2.06 -7.44
N GLY A 154 6.38 0.84 -6.94
CA GLY A 154 7.42 0.04 -6.27
C GLY A 154 8.59 -0.39 -7.16
N GLY A 155 8.52 -0.21 -8.49
CA GLY A 155 9.57 -0.46 -9.47
C GLY A 155 9.11 -0.30 -10.91
N LEU A 156 10.07 -0.21 -11.83
CA LEU A 156 9.81 -0.02 -13.25
C LEU A 156 9.13 -1.26 -13.87
N ARG A 157 8.05 -1.03 -14.61
CA ARG A 157 7.31 -2.03 -15.36
C ARG A 157 7.13 -1.57 -16.81
N THR A 158 6.77 -2.50 -17.69
CA THR A 158 6.57 -2.21 -19.11
C THR A 158 5.51 -1.14 -19.39
N ASN A 159 4.51 -1.05 -18.53
CA ASN A 159 3.40 -0.10 -18.63
C ASN A 159 3.57 1.17 -17.77
N THR A 160 4.67 1.34 -17.03
CA THR A 160 4.80 2.45 -16.07
C THR A 160 4.61 3.81 -16.74
N HIS A 161 5.22 4.03 -17.89
CA HIS A 161 5.15 5.32 -18.60
C HIS A 161 3.73 5.65 -19.07
N GLU A 162 3.02 4.68 -19.65
CA GLU A 162 1.66 4.85 -20.13
C GLU A 162 0.68 5.00 -18.94
N LEU A 163 0.83 4.16 -17.91
CA LEU A 163 -0.05 4.16 -16.75
C LEU A 163 -0.04 5.51 -16.02
N LEU A 164 1.12 6.16 -15.88
CA LEU A 164 1.26 7.45 -15.22
C LEU A 164 0.42 8.55 -15.86
N GLU A 165 0.06 8.46 -17.15
CA GLU A 165 -0.81 9.45 -17.83
C GLU A 165 -2.24 9.47 -17.27
N PHE A 166 -2.64 8.40 -16.58
CA PHE A 166 -3.97 8.24 -16.01
C PHE A 166 -3.98 8.31 -14.47
N ILE A 167 -2.85 8.68 -13.83
CA ILE A 167 -2.71 8.68 -12.38
C ILE A 167 -2.80 10.11 -11.81
N ASP A 168 -3.66 10.29 -10.80
CA ASP A 168 -3.75 11.53 -10.03
C ASP A 168 -2.67 11.62 -8.96
N VAL A 169 -2.46 10.51 -8.20
CA VAL A 169 -1.54 10.43 -7.07
C VAL A 169 -0.53 9.31 -7.30
N ALA A 170 0.72 9.66 -7.56
CA ALA A 170 1.79 8.71 -7.78
C ALA A 170 2.82 8.80 -6.63
N ILE A 171 2.81 7.83 -5.73
CA ILE A 171 3.86 7.68 -4.73
C ILE A 171 4.73 6.50 -5.12
N VAL A 172 6.01 6.77 -5.39
CA VAL A 172 6.94 5.78 -5.91
C VAL A 172 8.06 5.49 -4.92
N ALA A 173 8.65 4.30 -5.02
CA ALA A 173 9.81 3.96 -4.20
C ALA A 173 11.11 4.54 -4.79
N GLU A 174 12.10 4.86 -3.95
CA GLU A 174 13.47 5.25 -4.36
C GLU A 174 14.04 4.28 -5.41
N ARG A 175 13.70 2.98 -5.30
CA ARG A 175 14.08 1.96 -6.29
C ARG A 175 13.61 2.28 -7.72
N LEU A 176 12.45 2.89 -7.91
CA LEU A 176 12.00 3.30 -9.24
C LEU A 176 12.88 4.42 -9.79
N CYS A 177 13.31 5.35 -8.93
CA CYS A 177 14.26 6.40 -9.30
C CYS A 177 15.57 5.78 -9.78
N GLU A 178 16.13 4.83 -9.02
CA GLU A 178 17.35 4.10 -9.38
C GLU A 178 17.23 3.38 -10.75
N GLN A 179 16.10 2.69 -10.98
CA GLN A 179 15.85 1.98 -12.23
C GLN A 179 15.66 2.89 -13.45
N MET A 180 15.27 4.14 -13.23
CA MET A 180 15.11 5.16 -14.28
C MET A 180 16.31 6.13 -14.37
N ASP A 181 17.36 5.92 -13.57
CA ASP A 181 18.54 6.81 -13.48
C ASP A 181 18.14 8.27 -13.16
N LEU A 182 17.19 8.43 -12.23
CA LEU A 182 16.70 9.73 -11.76
C LEU A 182 17.00 9.93 -10.28
N THR A 183 17.31 11.19 -9.89
CA THR A 183 17.26 11.57 -8.46
C THR A 183 15.81 11.69 -8.00
N PRO A 184 15.53 11.63 -6.69
CA PRO A 184 14.17 11.84 -6.17
C PRO A 184 13.55 13.16 -6.67
N GLU A 185 14.29 14.25 -6.73
CA GLU A 185 13.81 15.56 -7.21
C GLU A 185 13.44 15.51 -8.70
N LYS A 186 14.29 14.89 -9.53
CA LYS A 186 13.99 14.69 -10.96
C LYS A 186 12.81 13.76 -11.18
N MET A 187 12.60 12.78 -10.28
CA MET A 187 11.41 11.94 -10.31
C MET A 187 10.16 12.76 -10.04
N LEU A 188 10.17 13.71 -9.10
CA LEU A 188 9.03 14.61 -8.90
C LEU A 188 8.70 15.40 -10.17
N ASP A 189 9.73 15.96 -10.85
CA ASP A 189 9.55 16.68 -12.12
C ASP A 189 8.99 15.76 -13.21
N TYR A 190 9.48 14.52 -13.27
CA TYR A 190 8.97 13.51 -14.18
C TYR A 190 7.49 13.20 -13.94
N LEU A 191 7.09 12.94 -12.68
CA LEU A 191 5.70 12.68 -12.32
C LEU A 191 4.78 13.86 -12.67
N LYS A 192 5.22 15.11 -12.41
CA LYS A 192 4.52 16.32 -12.85
C LYS A 192 4.34 16.37 -14.36
N SER A 193 5.40 16.04 -15.12
CA SER A 193 5.36 16.03 -16.59
C SER A 193 4.40 14.99 -17.16
N ARG A 194 4.09 13.93 -16.40
CA ARG A 194 3.10 12.90 -16.75
C ARG A 194 1.66 13.28 -16.36
N GLY A 195 1.46 14.42 -15.70
CA GLY A 195 0.14 14.93 -15.32
C GLY A 195 -0.37 14.42 -13.97
N CYS A 196 0.50 13.84 -13.13
CA CYS A 196 0.13 13.50 -11.76
C CYS A 196 -0.07 14.77 -10.94
N ARG A 197 -1.21 14.88 -10.24
CA ARG A 197 -1.56 16.07 -9.44
C ARG A 197 -0.78 16.10 -8.12
N VAL A 198 -0.55 14.94 -7.55
CA VAL A 198 0.28 14.73 -6.36
C VAL A 198 1.29 13.65 -6.68
N GLY A 199 2.55 13.88 -6.37
CA GLY A 199 3.59 12.89 -6.60
C GLY A 199 4.61 12.88 -5.48
N GLY A 200 5.19 11.73 -5.21
CA GLY A 200 6.20 11.63 -4.16
C GLY A 200 7.11 10.41 -4.31
N VAL A 201 8.24 10.47 -3.61
CA VAL A 201 9.24 9.40 -3.54
C VAL A 201 9.43 9.00 -2.09
N THR A 202 9.15 7.74 -1.76
CA THR A 202 9.48 7.18 -0.44
C THR A 202 10.96 6.83 -0.37
N LEU A 203 11.64 7.31 0.68
CA LEU A 203 13.09 7.26 0.89
C LEU A 203 13.47 6.42 2.12
N GLY A 204 12.64 5.44 2.48
CA GLY A 204 12.84 4.58 3.65
C GLY A 204 12.95 5.39 4.94
N GLU A 205 14.05 5.25 5.68
CA GLU A 205 14.28 5.94 6.96
C GLU A 205 14.40 7.48 6.82
N LYS A 206 14.55 8.01 5.61
CA LYS A 206 14.54 9.46 5.34
C LYS A 206 13.13 10.02 5.18
N GLY A 207 12.10 9.16 5.02
CA GLY A 207 10.71 9.57 4.90
C GLY A 207 10.21 9.71 3.47
N LEU A 208 9.49 10.77 3.16
CA LEU A 208 8.84 11.05 1.88
C LEU A 208 9.19 12.45 1.39
N LEU A 209 9.65 12.54 0.15
CA LEU A 209 9.76 13.79 -0.61
C LEU A 209 8.57 13.83 -1.58
N TRP A 210 7.76 14.90 -1.57
CA TRP A 210 6.53 14.92 -2.36
C TRP A 210 6.12 16.35 -2.77
N TYR A 211 5.23 16.48 -3.74
CA TYR A 211 4.59 17.74 -4.11
C TYR A 211 3.08 17.62 -4.07
N ASP A 212 2.43 18.71 -3.69
CA ASP A 212 0.97 18.84 -3.63
C ASP A 212 0.37 19.37 -4.95
N GLU A 213 -0.95 19.52 -4.98
CA GLU A 213 -1.72 19.98 -6.14
C GLU A 213 -1.33 21.40 -6.61
N THR A 214 -0.68 22.20 -5.77
CA THR A 214 -0.14 23.52 -6.14
C THR A 214 1.23 23.41 -6.80
N GLY A 215 1.86 22.22 -6.74
CA GLY A 215 3.21 21.97 -7.19
C GLY A 215 4.28 22.31 -6.15
N ALA A 216 3.89 22.75 -4.94
CA ALA A 216 4.82 23.00 -3.84
C ALA A 216 5.45 21.67 -3.35
N VAL A 217 6.75 21.69 -3.14
CA VAL A 217 7.53 20.51 -2.70
C VAL A 217 7.65 20.50 -1.20
N HIS A 218 7.40 19.35 -0.62
CA HIS A 218 7.41 19.10 0.82
C HIS A 218 8.30 17.92 1.17
N ALA A 219 8.87 17.93 2.36
CA ALA A 219 9.54 16.79 2.97
C ALA A 219 8.76 16.35 4.22
N LEU A 220 8.46 15.07 4.31
CA LEU A 220 7.85 14.44 5.47
C LEU A 220 8.83 13.43 6.04
N PRO A 221 9.62 13.77 7.09
CA PRO A 221 10.57 12.85 7.69
C PRO A 221 9.91 11.57 8.23
N ALA A 222 10.61 10.45 8.20
CA ALA A 222 10.17 9.24 8.89
C ALA A 222 10.09 9.50 10.41
N LEU A 223 9.20 8.77 11.11
CA LEU A 223 9.16 8.86 12.57
C LEU A 223 10.42 8.26 13.20
N PRO A 224 10.97 8.88 14.27
CA PRO A 224 12.26 8.49 14.86
C PRO A 224 12.13 7.24 15.73
N ILE A 225 11.89 6.09 15.09
CA ILE A 225 11.78 4.80 15.78
C ILE A 225 13.17 4.22 16.12
N PRO A 226 13.42 3.69 17.31
CA PRO A 226 14.63 2.97 17.67
C PRO A 226 14.86 1.74 16.76
N ARG A 227 16.10 1.52 16.34
CA ARG A 227 16.44 0.42 15.39
C ARG A 227 16.05 -0.97 15.89
N GLU A 228 16.16 -1.21 17.18
CA GLU A 228 15.80 -2.46 17.84
C GLU A 228 14.29 -2.76 17.78
N ARG A 229 13.47 -1.77 17.52
CA ARG A 229 12.03 -1.93 17.33
C ARG A 229 11.65 -2.23 15.86
N VAL A 230 12.59 -2.08 14.93
CA VAL A 230 12.37 -2.41 13.51
C VAL A 230 12.58 -3.90 13.31
N ILE A 231 11.48 -4.63 13.10
CA ILE A 231 11.46 -6.09 12.93
C ILE A 231 11.42 -6.46 11.45
N ASP A 232 10.47 -5.89 10.70
CA ASP A 232 10.24 -6.25 9.30
C ASP A 232 9.74 -5.05 8.49
N THR A 233 10.56 -4.57 7.55
CA THR A 233 10.23 -3.45 6.68
C THR A 233 9.47 -3.86 5.41
N ASN A 234 9.23 -5.16 5.18
CA ASN A 234 8.41 -5.61 4.05
C ASN A 234 6.97 -5.12 4.21
N GLY A 235 6.35 -4.62 3.14
CA GLY A 235 4.98 -4.12 3.17
C GLY A 235 4.78 -2.74 3.84
N ALA A 236 5.85 -2.07 4.30
CA ALA A 236 5.73 -0.74 4.90
C ALA A 236 5.17 0.31 3.93
N GLY A 237 5.64 0.30 2.68
CA GLY A 237 5.11 1.14 1.61
C GLY A 237 3.65 0.81 1.30
N ASP A 238 3.34 -0.47 1.21
CA ASP A 238 1.99 -0.94 0.89
C ASP A 238 0.98 -0.50 1.97
N VAL A 239 1.34 -0.60 3.25
CA VAL A 239 0.51 -0.11 4.37
C VAL A 239 0.39 1.42 4.33
N PHE A 240 1.45 2.15 3.95
CA PHE A 240 1.36 3.59 3.72
C PHE A 240 0.32 3.92 2.65
N HIS A 241 0.34 3.21 1.50
CA HIS A 241 -0.63 3.38 0.43
C HIS A 241 -2.06 3.07 0.87
N GLY A 242 -2.29 1.94 1.51
CA GLY A 242 -3.62 1.57 2.03
C GLY A 242 -4.16 2.57 3.05
N ALA A 243 -3.29 3.10 3.89
CA ALA A 243 -3.66 4.07 4.93
C ALA A 243 -4.03 5.44 4.35
N TYR A 244 -3.27 5.98 3.37
CA TYR A 244 -3.69 7.26 2.80
C TYR A 244 -4.95 7.14 1.92
N ILE A 245 -5.16 6.03 1.22
CA ILE A 245 -6.42 5.77 0.51
C ILE A 245 -7.59 5.70 1.50
N TYR A 246 -7.43 4.98 2.62
CA TYR A 246 -8.42 5.00 3.69
C TYR A 246 -8.70 6.43 4.17
N SER A 247 -7.65 7.19 4.50
CA SER A 247 -7.78 8.56 5.01
C SER A 247 -8.48 9.48 4.03
N TYR A 248 -8.16 9.40 2.73
CA TYR A 248 -8.82 10.15 1.66
C TYR A 248 -10.31 9.80 1.55
N LEU A 249 -10.68 8.53 1.65
CA LEU A 249 -12.07 8.09 1.53
C LEU A 249 -12.91 8.44 2.77
N ALA A 250 -12.31 8.34 3.96
CA ALA A 250 -12.97 8.59 5.24
C ALA A 250 -13.07 10.10 5.56
N HIS A 251 -12.09 10.89 5.11
CA HIS A 251 -11.90 12.29 5.44
C HIS A 251 -11.54 13.11 4.18
N PRO A 252 -12.46 13.22 3.21
CA PRO A 252 -12.19 13.90 1.93
C PRO A 252 -11.92 15.41 2.07
N GLU A 253 -12.22 15.98 3.21
CA GLU A 253 -11.96 17.38 3.56
C GLU A 253 -10.50 17.66 3.93
N LYS A 254 -9.72 16.61 4.23
CA LYS A 254 -8.33 16.75 4.64
C LYS A 254 -7.39 17.01 3.47
N SER A 255 -6.27 17.65 3.76
CA SER A 255 -5.19 17.88 2.82
C SER A 255 -4.36 16.60 2.60
N TRP A 256 -3.61 16.54 1.49
CA TRP A 256 -2.65 15.46 1.24
C TRP A 256 -1.55 15.38 2.31
N HIS A 257 -1.18 16.49 2.90
CA HIS A 257 -0.27 16.55 4.04
C HIS A 257 -0.81 15.71 5.21
N GLU A 258 -2.07 15.92 5.60
CA GLU A 258 -2.72 15.17 6.68
C GLU A 258 -2.88 13.67 6.34
N HIS A 259 -3.23 13.35 5.07
CA HIS A 259 -3.32 11.95 4.62
C HIS A 259 -1.97 11.24 4.73
N PHE A 260 -0.87 11.90 4.34
CA PHE A 260 0.46 11.30 4.41
C PHE A 260 1.02 11.24 5.83
N HIS A 261 0.70 12.20 6.72
CA HIS A 261 1.02 12.11 8.15
C HIS A 261 0.36 10.89 8.80
N PHE A 262 -0.93 10.68 8.53
CA PHE A 262 -1.64 9.49 8.98
C PHE A 262 -1.01 8.20 8.46
N ALA A 263 -0.71 8.15 7.18
CA ALA A 263 -0.10 6.98 6.52
C ALA A 263 1.33 6.69 7.02
N ARG A 264 2.12 7.73 7.33
CA ARG A 264 3.44 7.60 7.96
C ARG A 264 3.36 6.85 9.29
N ALA A 265 2.43 7.21 10.15
CA ALA A 265 2.24 6.54 11.43
C ALA A 265 1.78 5.08 11.25
N ALA A 266 0.93 4.79 10.25
CA ALA A 266 0.52 3.44 9.89
C ALA A 266 1.71 2.57 9.42
N SER A 267 2.54 3.11 8.55
CA SER A 267 3.77 2.46 8.08
C SER A 267 4.75 2.19 9.21
N THR A 268 4.88 3.15 10.15
CA THR A 268 5.72 3.01 11.34
C THR A 268 5.23 1.90 12.28
N TYR A 269 3.90 1.72 12.41
CA TYR A 269 3.33 0.58 13.14
C TYR A 269 3.73 -0.74 12.47
N LYS A 270 3.65 -0.81 11.13
CA LYS A 270 3.94 -2.03 10.36
C LYS A 270 5.37 -2.53 10.58
N ILE A 271 6.37 -1.68 10.52
CA ILE A 271 7.77 -2.11 10.59
C ILE A 271 8.20 -2.69 11.93
N GLN A 272 7.38 -2.55 12.96
CA GLN A 272 7.60 -3.13 14.30
C GLN A 272 7.03 -4.55 14.45
N ARG A 273 6.55 -5.18 13.37
CA ARG A 273 5.88 -6.48 13.40
C ARG A 273 6.30 -7.36 12.24
N LEU A 274 6.42 -8.65 12.51
CA LEU A 274 6.78 -9.65 11.51
C LEU A 274 5.58 -10.01 10.62
N GLY A 275 5.78 -9.98 9.31
CA GLY A 275 4.76 -10.30 8.31
C GLY A 275 3.72 -9.19 8.10
N ASN A 276 2.95 -9.30 7.01
CA ASN A 276 2.02 -8.23 6.62
C ASN A 276 0.79 -8.19 7.50
N GLU A 277 0.17 -9.34 7.83
CA GLU A 277 -1.08 -9.37 8.58
C GLU A 277 -0.93 -8.81 10.00
N ALA A 278 0.09 -9.22 10.76
CA ALA A 278 0.38 -8.69 12.08
C ALA A 278 0.75 -7.19 12.04
N GLY A 279 1.28 -6.74 10.89
CA GLY A 279 1.65 -5.35 10.63
C GLY A 279 0.50 -4.42 10.25
N LEU A 280 -0.73 -4.92 10.07
CA LEU A 280 -1.88 -4.06 9.77
C LEU A 280 -2.34 -3.28 11.00
N PRO A 281 -2.27 -1.93 11.01
CA PRO A 281 -2.66 -1.13 12.16
C PRO A 281 -4.18 -1.00 12.30
N THR A 282 -4.62 -0.81 13.53
CA THR A 282 -5.94 -0.22 13.81
C THR A 282 -5.83 1.31 13.89
N LEU A 283 -6.95 2.02 13.86
CA LEU A 283 -6.98 3.48 14.07
C LEU A 283 -6.38 3.90 15.42
N GLU A 284 -6.61 3.10 16.47
CA GLU A 284 -6.02 3.32 17.78
C GLU A 284 -4.51 3.17 17.75
N ALA A 285 -4.01 2.09 17.14
CA ALA A 285 -2.58 1.83 17.01
C ALA A 285 -1.84 2.95 16.23
N ILE A 286 -2.46 3.53 15.20
CA ILE A 286 -1.90 4.68 14.47
C ILE A 286 -1.80 5.90 15.38
N ARG A 287 -2.85 6.19 16.17
CA ARG A 287 -2.84 7.30 17.12
C ARG A 287 -1.79 7.12 18.22
N ASP A 288 -1.60 5.88 18.70
CA ASP A 288 -0.58 5.57 19.70
C ASP A 288 0.82 5.80 19.17
N VAL A 289 1.11 5.32 17.95
CA VAL A 289 2.39 5.57 17.27
C VAL A 289 2.64 7.06 17.05
N ALA A 290 1.62 7.81 16.61
CA ALA A 290 1.75 9.25 16.43
C ALA A 290 2.04 9.95 17.76
N ARG A 291 1.32 9.63 18.83
CA ARG A 291 1.56 10.20 20.16
C ARG A 291 2.95 9.90 20.71
N GLU A 292 3.46 8.70 20.44
CA GLU A 292 4.77 8.25 20.94
C GLU A 292 5.93 8.91 20.19
N PHE A 293 5.84 9.02 18.85
CA PHE A 293 6.97 9.41 18.01
C PHE A 293 6.83 10.78 17.32
N ASP A 294 5.65 11.40 17.38
CA ASP A 294 5.34 12.68 16.77
C ASP A 294 4.39 13.51 17.65
N PRO A 295 4.84 13.83 18.88
CA PRO A 295 3.96 14.48 19.86
C PRO A 295 3.44 15.85 19.41
N ASP A 296 4.12 16.54 18.49
CA ASP A 296 3.72 17.84 17.97
C ASP A 296 2.56 17.74 16.95
N SER A 297 2.29 16.56 16.40
CA SER A 297 1.14 16.32 15.48
C SER A 297 -0.19 16.07 16.23
N GLY A 298 -0.23 16.29 17.53
CA GLY A 298 -1.29 15.84 18.45
C GLY A 298 -2.72 16.30 18.19
N ASP A 299 -2.96 17.29 17.33
CA ASP A 299 -4.30 17.77 16.98
C ASP A 299 -4.80 17.26 15.60
N GLU A 300 -3.90 16.92 14.68
CA GLU A 300 -4.25 16.54 13.30
C GLU A 300 -4.91 15.16 13.20
N LEU A 301 -4.69 14.27 14.18
CA LEU A 301 -5.24 12.91 14.23
C LEU A 301 -6.48 12.79 15.12
N ARG A 302 -7.00 13.88 15.69
CA ARG A 302 -8.23 13.85 16.50
C ARG A 302 -9.44 13.60 15.57
N PRO A 303 -10.40 12.74 15.97
CA PRO A 303 -11.65 12.61 15.25
C PRO A 303 -12.38 13.97 15.28
N ALA A 304 -12.99 14.36 14.16
CA ALA A 304 -13.89 15.49 14.14
C ALA A 304 -14.87 15.35 15.31
N ARG A 305 -14.99 16.40 16.15
CA ARG A 305 -15.97 16.41 17.24
C ARG A 305 -17.34 16.26 16.62
N THR A 306 -17.97 15.09 16.76
CA THR A 306 -19.40 14.95 16.50
C THR A 306 -20.11 15.89 17.46
N SER A 307 -20.59 17.03 16.94
CA SER A 307 -21.51 17.90 17.66
C SER A 307 -22.82 17.13 17.83
N VAL A 308 -22.96 16.43 18.94
CA VAL A 308 -24.27 15.94 19.38
C VAL A 308 -25.09 17.18 19.71
N ALA A 309 -25.93 17.59 18.75
CA ALA A 309 -26.93 18.61 19.02
C ALA A 309 -27.79 18.13 20.17
N ALA A 310 -27.75 18.85 21.28
CA ALA A 310 -28.61 18.60 22.43
C ALA A 310 -30.07 18.74 22.00
N VAL A 311 -30.82 17.64 22.06
CA VAL A 311 -32.29 17.67 21.87
C VAL A 311 -32.88 18.43 23.04
N PRO A 312 -33.63 19.55 22.82
CA PRO A 312 -34.29 20.27 23.92
C PRO A 312 -35.34 19.37 24.56
N ARG A 313 -35.21 19.13 25.85
CA ARG A 313 -36.29 18.48 26.63
C ARG A 313 -37.46 19.44 26.68
N SER A 314 -38.56 19.05 26.01
CA SER A 314 -39.88 19.73 26.18
C SER A 314 -40.38 19.48 27.60
N ARG A 315 -40.76 20.56 28.26
CA ARG A 315 -41.55 20.55 29.53
C ARG A 315 -43.00 20.20 29.23
#